data_f2cd7a70a3c3521d5a2c8710a371dc42
#
_entry.id   f2cd7a70a3c3521d5a2c8710a371dc42
#
_cell.length_a   1.000
_cell.length_b   1.000
_cell.length_c   1.000
_cell.angle_alpha   90.00
_cell.angle_beta   90.00
_cell.angle_gamma   90.00
#
_symmetry.space_group_name_H-M   'P 1'
#
loop_
_entity.id
_entity.type
_entity.pdbx_description
1 polymer ?
#
loop_
_entity_poly.entity_id
_entity_poly.type
_entity_poly.pdbx_seq_one_letter_code
_entity_poly.pdbx_strand_id
1 'polypeptide(L)'
;MHGMPSRRSALGALCALSLIGPGAVLRAQAAGLGRVRVAVGARNAQPLRQLPLSVAEQLDFFRLEGLEVTMLDYASDLMALQALKRGTADVAAVGYEHALPQSPAPEGLRSLVLQTRVPQLALAVSTKALPAFRSLADLRRGRVGIAEFGALGHAMARVVLAQAGVDGAEVAFVAVGEGERAQAALRSGQVHALCHADAVLAPLEQQGEVRIVADARGLVGSHTVFGGTQPGTCLLAPAGFVLGRASQAQALVHGLVHALKWLQTAAPADVLKHVPPSGLLAERSLYLAALARARDAMSPDGLMPEDAPRTALRTLAALNPALAVHQSDLARSYTQEFARKAKQKFSA
;
A
#
# COMPACT_ATOMS: atom_id res chain seq x y z
N MET A 1 -87.76 31.15 -31.91
CA MET A 1 -87.60 32.58 -32.15
C MET A 1 -86.17 32.93 -31.86
N HIS A 2 -85.38 33.08 -32.88
CA HIS A 2 -84.70 34.32 -33.31
C HIS A 2 -83.72 34.83 -32.27
N GLY A 3 -82.45 35.00 -32.44
CA GLY A 3 -81.70 35.42 -33.58
C GLY A 3 -80.18 35.28 -33.36
N MET A 4 -79.54 34.97 -34.45
CA MET A 4 -78.14 35.30 -34.77
C MET A 4 -78.06 36.78 -35.14
N PRO A 5 -76.87 37.39 -35.38
CA PRO A 5 -75.47 37.12 -35.17
C PRO A 5 -74.71 38.37 -34.69
N SER A 6 -73.42 38.30 -34.40
CA SER A 6 -72.52 39.29 -35.08
C SER A 6 -71.03 38.88 -34.93
N ARG A 7 -70.40 38.91 -36.07
CA ARG A 7 -68.92 38.78 -36.33
C ARG A 7 -68.22 40.07 -35.84
N ARG A 8 -66.95 39.84 -35.47
CA ARG A 8 -65.81 40.75 -35.37
C ARG A 8 -65.20 40.60 -33.94
N SER A 9 -64.02 40.03 -33.72
CA SER A 9 -62.76 40.51 -34.22
C SER A 9 -61.71 39.39 -34.11
N ALA A 10 -61.13 39.08 -35.21
CA ALA A 10 -59.83 38.41 -35.28
C ALA A 10 -58.74 39.46 -34.96
N LEU A 11 -57.57 38.93 -34.61
CA LEU A 11 -56.28 39.57 -34.43
C LEU A 11 -55.81 39.68 -32.93
N GLY A 12 -54.76 38.99 -32.67
CA GLY A 12 -53.94 39.23 -31.49
C GLY A 12 -53.19 38.01 -30.93
N ALA A 13 -52.89 37.01 -31.74
CA ALA A 13 -51.89 35.97 -31.31
C ALA A 13 -50.52 36.37 -31.83
N LEU A 14 -49.87 37.32 -31.16
CA LEU A 14 -48.46 37.62 -31.38
C LEU A 14 -47.61 36.69 -30.58
N CYS A 15 -46.71 35.96 -31.28
CA CYS A 15 -45.63 35.16 -30.86
C CYS A 15 -44.82 35.78 -29.73
N ALA A 16 -44.84 35.17 -28.56
CA ALA A 16 -43.77 35.29 -27.58
C ALA A 16 -42.71 34.24 -27.95
N LEU A 17 -41.86 34.51 -28.93
CA LEU A 17 -40.58 33.83 -29.07
C LEU A 17 -39.73 34.23 -27.88
N SER A 18 -39.68 33.38 -26.87
CA SER A 18 -38.75 33.47 -25.79
C SER A 18 -37.34 33.22 -26.35
N LEU A 19 -36.53 34.24 -26.37
CA LEU A 19 -35.11 34.23 -26.60
C LEU A 19 -34.46 33.29 -25.57
N ILE A 20 -34.29 32.05 -25.95
CA ILE A 20 -33.37 31.14 -25.25
C ILE A 20 -31.97 31.63 -25.63
N GLY A 21 -31.38 32.44 -24.74
CA GLY A 21 -29.99 32.87 -24.87
C GLY A 21 -29.07 31.68 -24.95
N PRO A 22 -28.04 31.72 -25.82
CA PRO A 22 -26.99 30.65 -25.87
C PRO A 22 -26.06 30.86 -24.69
N GLY A 23 -26.38 30.28 -23.53
CA GLY A 23 -25.57 30.46 -22.33
C GLY A 23 -25.87 29.54 -21.17
N ALA A 24 -26.91 28.75 -21.22
CA ALA A 24 -27.14 27.70 -20.24
C ALA A 24 -26.43 26.41 -20.68
N VAL A 25 -25.09 26.44 -20.72
CA VAL A 25 -24.30 25.21 -20.56
C VAL A 25 -24.63 24.72 -19.17
N LEU A 26 -25.61 23.83 -19.06
CA LEU A 26 -25.78 22.99 -17.89
C LEU A 26 -24.41 22.32 -17.67
N ARG A 27 -23.59 22.85 -16.75
CA ARG A 27 -22.63 22.05 -16.03
C ARG A 27 -23.46 20.99 -15.30
N ALA A 28 -23.66 19.85 -15.95
CA ALA A 28 -23.99 18.64 -15.24
C ALA A 28 -22.82 18.47 -14.28
N GLN A 29 -22.99 18.90 -13.03
CA GLN A 29 -22.13 18.46 -11.95
C GLN A 29 -22.25 16.93 -12.01
N ALA A 30 -21.21 16.29 -12.52
CA ALA A 30 -21.11 14.85 -12.48
C ALA A 30 -21.37 14.49 -11.03
N ALA A 31 -22.46 13.77 -10.77
CA ALA A 31 -22.78 13.30 -9.43
C ALA A 31 -21.55 12.57 -8.94
N GLY A 32 -20.92 13.06 -7.85
CA GLY A 32 -19.70 12.50 -7.34
C GLY A 32 -19.88 11.00 -7.08
N LEU A 33 -18.85 10.21 -7.25
CA LEU A 33 -18.88 8.76 -7.04
C LEU A 33 -19.18 8.38 -5.57
N GLY A 34 -19.37 9.37 -4.71
CA GLY A 34 -19.60 9.19 -3.27
C GLY A 34 -18.31 9.00 -2.48
N ARG A 35 -18.45 8.45 -1.29
CA ARG A 35 -17.35 8.32 -0.32
C ARG A 35 -16.83 6.89 -0.23
N VAL A 36 -15.50 6.73 -0.08
CA VAL A 36 -14.81 5.47 0.22
C VAL A 36 -13.91 5.66 1.45
N ARG A 37 -14.01 4.73 2.39
CA ARG A 37 -13.16 4.67 3.59
C ARG A 37 -12.00 3.71 3.34
N VAL A 38 -10.77 4.21 3.47
CA VAL A 38 -9.54 3.44 3.27
C VAL A 38 -8.89 3.21 4.63
N ALA A 39 -8.82 1.97 5.10
CA ALA A 39 -8.03 1.61 6.26
C ALA A 39 -6.55 1.54 5.86
N VAL A 40 -5.69 2.31 6.51
CA VAL A 40 -4.26 2.39 6.19
C VAL A 40 -3.44 1.78 7.31
N GLY A 41 -2.71 0.70 7.00
CA GLY A 41 -1.86 0.01 7.98
C GLY A 41 -0.52 0.70 8.15
N ALA A 42 -0.11 0.90 9.40
CA ALA A 42 1.20 1.38 9.84
C ALA A 42 1.72 2.66 9.12
N ARG A 43 0.83 3.55 8.65
CA ARG A 43 1.21 4.73 7.84
C ARG A 43 2.19 5.64 8.57
N ASN A 44 1.93 5.93 9.84
CA ASN A 44 2.79 6.81 10.64
C ASN A 44 4.14 6.17 10.97
N ALA A 45 4.18 4.86 11.13
CA ALA A 45 5.41 4.11 11.42
C ALA A 45 6.23 3.77 10.17
N GLN A 46 5.58 3.66 9.01
CA GLN A 46 6.21 3.28 7.73
C GLN A 46 5.78 4.25 6.61
N PRO A 47 6.14 5.54 6.69
CA PRO A 47 5.62 6.58 5.80
C PRO A 47 5.97 6.36 4.32
N LEU A 48 7.15 5.82 4.02
CA LEU A 48 7.59 5.56 2.63
C LEU A 48 6.79 4.43 1.97
N ARG A 49 6.33 3.46 2.76
CA ARG A 49 5.52 2.35 2.29
C ARG A 49 4.15 2.82 1.79
N GLN A 50 3.59 3.85 2.41
CA GLN A 50 2.29 4.44 2.07
C GLN A 50 2.42 5.76 1.30
N LEU A 51 3.61 6.10 0.83
CA LEU A 51 3.87 7.39 0.17
C LEU A 51 2.99 7.62 -1.07
N PRO A 52 2.76 6.64 -1.98
CA PRO A 52 1.86 6.86 -3.11
C PRO A 52 0.44 7.23 -2.68
N LEU A 53 -0.08 6.57 -1.64
CA LEU A 53 -1.41 6.87 -1.10
C LEU A 53 -1.47 8.25 -0.46
N SER A 54 -0.43 8.62 0.30
CA SER A 54 -0.33 9.94 0.94
C SER A 54 -0.25 11.07 -0.09
N VAL A 55 0.50 10.87 -1.17
CA VAL A 55 0.58 11.84 -2.29
C VAL A 55 -0.75 11.94 -3.01
N ALA A 56 -1.44 10.83 -3.27
CA ALA A 56 -2.75 10.85 -3.91
C ALA A 56 -3.79 11.63 -3.10
N GLU A 57 -3.72 11.52 -1.76
CA GLU A 57 -4.55 12.28 -0.83
C GLU A 57 -4.19 13.77 -0.84
N GLN A 58 -2.90 14.12 -0.64
CA GLN A 58 -2.44 15.50 -0.51
C GLN A 58 -2.55 16.33 -1.81
N LEU A 59 -2.48 15.68 -2.97
CA LEU A 59 -2.63 16.31 -4.29
C LEU A 59 -4.06 16.20 -4.84
N ASP A 60 -5.02 15.81 -4.02
CA ASP A 60 -6.45 15.69 -4.39
C ASP A 60 -6.70 14.75 -5.61
N PHE A 61 -5.82 13.79 -5.91
CA PHE A 61 -5.97 12.95 -7.09
C PHE A 61 -7.22 12.08 -7.06
N PHE A 62 -7.70 11.70 -5.87
CA PHE A 62 -8.99 11.02 -5.75
C PHE A 62 -10.17 11.95 -6.08
N ARG A 63 -10.11 13.22 -5.66
CA ARG A 63 -11.14 14.21 -5.93
C ARG A 63 -11.21 14.55 -7.42
N LEU A 64 -10.06 14.56 -8.12
CA LEU A 64 -10.03 14.72 -9.58
C LEU A 64 -10.77 13.59 -10.31
N GLU A 65 -10.88 12.41 -9.70
CA GLU A 65 -11.65 11.27 -10.20
C GLU A 65 -13.12 11.27 -9.70
N GLY A 66 -13.57 12.36 -9.06
CA GLY A 66 -14.94 12.48 -8.53
C GLY A 66 -15.18 11.66 -7.26
N LEU A 67 -14.14 11.19 -6.56
CA LEU A 67 -14.25 10.33 -5.40
C LEU A 67 -13.81 11.07 -4.12
N GLU A 68 -14.66 11.04 -3.09
CA GLU A 68 -14.29 11.47 -1.74
C GLU A 68 -13.67 10.29 -0.99
N VAL A 69 -12.42 10.44 -0.54
CA VAL A 69 -11.71 9.39 0.21
C VAL A 69 -11.51 9.84 1.65
N THR A 70 -11.81 8.95 2.58
CA THR A 70 -11.51 9.15 4.01
C THR A 70 -10.45 8.13 4.43
N MET A 71 -9.26 8.62 4.80
CA MET A 71 -8.20 7.77 5.33
C MET A 71 -8.43 7.48 6.82
N LEU A 72 -8.31 6.21 7.21
CA LEU A 72 -8.43 5.72 8.59
C LEU A 72 -7.10 5.06 8.94
N ASP A 73 -6.26 5.76 9.70
CA ASP A 73 -4.94 5.27 10.07
C ASP A 73 -4.99 4.28 11.22
N TYR A 74 -4.29 3.15 11.06
CA TYR A 74 -4.16 2.09 12.05
C TYR A 74 -2.69 1.81 12.36
N ALA A 75 -2.43 1.36 13.58
CA ALA A 75 -1.07 1.09 14.05
C ALA A 75 -0.41 -0.09 13.33
N SER A 76 -1.19 -1.02 12.78
CA SER A 76 -0.68 -2.17 12.02
C SER A 76 -1.62 -2.58 10.88
N ASP A 77 -1.11 -3.40 9.95
CA ASP A 77 -1.89 -4.00 8.87
C ASP A 77 -3.02 -4.88 9.40
N LEU A 78 -2.78 -5.64 10.48
CA LEU A 78 -3.80 -6.49 11.09
C LEU A 78 -4.97 -5.66 11.64
N MET A 79 -4.71 -4.50 12.24
CA MET A 79 -5.78 -3.61 12.71
C MET A 79 -6.57 -3.01 11.55
N ALA A 80 -5.91 -2.62 10.46
CA ALA A 80 -6.56 -2.13 9.24
C ALA A 80 -7.45 -3.22 8.61
N LEU A 81 -6.98 -4.46 8.56
CA LEU A 81 -7.77 -5.60 8.08
C LEU A 81 -8.95 -5.94 8.99
N GLN A 82 -8.81 -5.78 10.30
CA GLN A 82 -9.94 -5.93 11.22
C GLN A 82 -11.02 -4.87 10.97
N ALA A 83 -10.64 -3.62 10.69
CA ALA A 83 -11.58 -2.56 10.30
C ALA A 83 -12.32 -2.92 9.00
N LEU A 84 -11.61 -3.46 8.01
CA LEU A 84 -12.20 -3.94 6.77
C LEU A 84 -13.20 -5.08 7.02
N LYS A 85 -12.83 -6.10 7.82
CA LYS A 85 -13.70 -7.22 8.18
C LYS A 85 -14.97 -6.79 8.94
N ARG A 86 -14.87 -5.73 9.77
CA ARG A 86 -16.02 -5.18 10.52
C ARG A 86 -16.88 -4.24 9.69
N GLY A 87 -16.52 -3.95 8.42
CA GLY A 87 -17.23 -3.00 7.56
C GLY A 87 -17.08 -1.53 7.98
N THR A 88 -16.12 -1.20 8.87
CA THR A 88 -15.79 0.19 9.23
C THR A 88 -14.92 0.86 8.18
N ALA A 89 -14.26 0.09 7.32
CA ALA A 89 -13.58 0.52 6.11
C ALA A 89 -14.10 -0.25 4.90
N ASP A 90 -13.95 0.32 3.71
CA ASP A 90 -14.40 -0.26 2.45
C ASP A 90 -13.27 -1.00 1.72
N VAL A 91 -12.03 -0.49 1.86
CA VAL A 91 -10.79 -1.04 1.31
C VAL A 91 -9.65 -0.87 2.32
N ALA A 92 -8.54 -1.60 2.14
CA ALA A 92 -7.38 -1.49 3.01
C ALA A 92 -6.07 -1.31 2.21
N ALA A 93 -5.23 -0.37 2.63
CA ALA A 93 -3.88 -0.19 2.13
C ALA A 93 -2.90 -0.90 3.07
N VAL A 94 -2.50 -2.10 2.69
CA VAL A 94 -1.72 -3.05 3.51
C VAL A 94 -0.82 -3.90 2.62
N GLY A 95 0.00 -4.78 3.20
CA GLY A 95 0.84 -5.72 2.46
C GLY A 95 0.03 -6.72 1.63
N TYR A 96 0.57 -7.07 0.45
CA TYR A 96 -0.08 -8.03 -0.46
C TYR A 96 -0.24 -9.42 0.14
N GLU A 97 0.64 -9.83 1.06
CA GLU A 97 0.56 -11.11 1.76
C GLU A 97 -0.82 -11.38 2.36
N HIS A 98 -1.56 -10.34 2.70
CA HIS A 98 -2.90 -10.43 3.26
C HIS A 98 -4.00 -10.74 2.22
N ALA A 99 -3.69 -10.65 0.93
CA ALA A 99 -4.58 -11.11 -0.14
C ALA A 99 -4.45 -12.61 -0.40
N LEU A 100 -3.37 -13.24 0.10
CA LEU A 100 -3.14 -14.66 -0.11
C LEU A 100 -4.04 -15.50 0.81
N PRO A 101 -4.57 -16.62 0.31
CA PRO A 101 -5.47 -17.47 1.08
C PRO A 101 -4.71 -18.10 2.25
N GLN A 102 -5.01 -17.67 3.45
CA GLN A 102 -4.55 -18.30 4.70
C GLN A 102 -5.56 -19.32 5.23
N SER A 103 -6.73 -19.42 4.59
CA SER A 103 -7.80 -20.35 4.84
C SER A 103 -8.72 -20.37 3.61
N PRO A 104 -9.43 -21.48 3.29
CA PRO A 104 -10.39 -21.54 2.20
C PRO A 104 -11.64 -20.69 2.57
N ALA A 105 -11.52 -19.38 2.50
CA ALA A 105 -12.66 -18.47 2.67
C ALA A 105 -13.22 -18.11 1.29
N PRO A 106 -14.55 -18.22 1.05
CA PRO A 106 -15.17 -17.94 -0.24
C PRO A 106 -15.09 -16.46 -0.65
N GLU A 107 -14.79 -15.55 0.27
CA GLU A 107 -14.68 -14.11 0.05
C GLU A 107 -13.25 -13.61 0.28
N GLY A 108 -12.33 -14.00 -0.62
CA GLY A 108 -10.95 -13.52 -0.59
C GLY A 108 -10.84 -12.02 -0.85
N LEU A 109 -9.83 -11.40 -0.26
CA LEU A 109 -9.41 -10.04 -0.60
C LEU A 109 -8.70 -10.06 -1.96
N ARG A 110 -8.87 -8.99 -2.74
CA ARG A 110 -8.20 -8.80 -4.03
C ARG A 110 -7.37 -7.53 -4.03
N SER A 111 -6.13 -7.62 -4.48
CA SER A 111 -5.33 -6.44 -4.79
C SER A 111 -5.86 -5.77 -6.06
N LEU A 112 -6.21 -4.48 -5.95
CA LEU A 112 -6.68 -3.66 -7.07
C LEU A 112 -5.53 -2.96 -7.78
N VAL A 113 -4.48 -2.60 -7.03
CA VAL A 113 -3.32 -1.86 -7.49
C VAL A 113 -2.15 -2.08 -6.55
N LEU A 114 -0.98 -2.31 -7.12
CA LEU A 114 0.28 -2.45 -6.37
C LEU A 114 0.92 -1.07 -6.19
N GLN A 115 1.29 -0.73 -4.96
CA GLN A 115 2.02 0.50 -4.66
C GLN A 115 3.54 0.31 -4.73
N THR A 116 4.03 -0.82 -4.18
CA THR A 116 5.48 -1.11 -4.12
C THR A 116 5.78 -2.53 -4.58
N ARG A 117 6.88 -2.68 -5.35
CA ARG A 117 7.36 -3.96 -5.90
C ARG A 117 8.32 -4.69 -4.96
N VAL A 118 8.60 -4.11 -3.80
CA VAL A 118 9.45 -4.69 -2.76
C VAL A 118 8.85 -4.44 -1.38
N PRO A 119 9.20 -5.23 -0.37
CA PRO A 119 8.66 -5.10 0.98
C PRO A 119 9.19 -3.89 1.74
N GLN A 120 10.29 -3.26 1.28
CA GLN A 120 11.00 -2.17 1.96
C GLN A 120 11.49 -2.54 3.37
N LEU A 121 11.95 -3.78 3.53
CA LEU A 121 12.43 -4.35 4.79
C LEU A 121 13.90 -4.73 4.70
N ALA A 122 14.59 -4.75 5.84
CA ALA A 122 15.92 -5.32 5.97
C ALA A 122 16.07 -6.08 7.30
N LEU A 123 16.96 -7.09 7.30
CA LEU A 123 17.41 -7.75 8.52
C LEU A 123 18.73 -7.11 8.95
N ALA A 124 18.77 -6.61 10.18
CA ALA A 124 19.91 -5.93 10.76
C ALA A 124 20.30 -6.57 12.09
N VAL A 125 21.58 -6.72 12.37
CA VAL A 125 22.10 -7.23 13.64
C VAL A 125 22.69 -6.12 14.49
N SER A 126 22.50 -6.18 15.81
CA SER A 126 23.06 -5.24 16.77
C SER A 126 24.57 -5.37 16.84
N THR A 127 25.29 -4.26 16.59
CA THR A 127 26.74 -4.22 16.74
C THR A 127 27.19 -4.34 18.22
N LYS A 128 26.32 -3.91 19.14
CA LYS A 128 26.58 -4.01 20.58
C LYS A 128 26.33 -5.43 21.12
N ALA A 129 25.20 -6.06 20.74
CA ALA A 129 24.84 -7.39 21.23
C ALA A 129 25.64 -8.50 20.55
N LEU A 130 26.06 -8.29 19.30
CA LEU A 130 26.82 -9.24 18.49
C LEU A 130 28.08 -8.58 17.90
N PRO A 131 29.03 -8.12 18.74
CA PRO A 131 30.22 -7.39 18.26
C PRO A 131 31.11 -8.24 17.36
N ALA A 132 31.14 -9.55 17.57
CA ALA A 132 31.92 -10.52 16.79
C ALA A 132 31.09 -11.23 15.69
N PHE A 133 29.96 -10.65 15.27
CA PHE A 133 29.10 -11.25 14.26
C PHE A 133 29.88 -11.55 12.96
N ARG A 134 29.82 -12.78 12.49
CA ARG A 134 30.47 -13.28 11.27
C ARG A 134 29.47 -13.77 10.23
N SER A 135 28.38 -14.41 10.69
CA SER A 135 27.38 -15.01 9.82
C SER A 135 26.02 -15.10 10.53
N LEU A 136 24.97 -15.38 9.77
CA LEU A 136 23.62 -15.58 10.31
C LEU A 136 23.54 -16.78 11.29
N ALA A 137 24.51 -17.71 11.25
CA ALA A 137 24.60 -18.80 12.23
C ALA A 137 24.81 -18.27 13.66
N ASP A 138 25.37 -17.08 13.82
CA ASP A 138 25.56 -16.45 15.14
C ASP A 138 24.24 -15.99 15.78
N LEU A 139 23.14 -16.01 15.01
CA LEU A 139 21.78 -15.77 15.52
C LEU A 139 21.12 -17.02 16.12
N ARG A 140 21.74 -18.21 16.04
CA ARG A 140 21.26 -19.41 16.74
C ARG A 140 21.15 -19.13 18.24
N ARG A 141 20.01 -19.49 18.84
CA ARG A 141 19.63 -19.15 20.23
C ARG A 141 19.53 -17.64 20.50
N GLY A 142 19.60 -16.82 19.44
CA GLY A 142 19.42 -15.38 19.51
C GLY A 142 17.92 -14.99 19.51
N ARG A 143 17.68 -13.69 19.65
CA ARG A 143 16.35 -13.08 19.57
C ARG A 143 16.30 -12.12 18.40
N VAL A 144 15.33 -12.31 17.50
CA VAL A 144 15.08 -11.44 16.35
C VAL A 144 13.78 -10.69 16.59
N GLY A 145 13.84 -9.37 16.63
CA GLY A 145 12.70 -8.48 16.74
C GLY A 145 12.01 -8.33 15.38
N ILE A 146 10.70 -8.44 15.40
CA ILE A 146 9.81 -8.26 14.26
C ILE A 146 8.67 -7.32 14.68
N ALA A 147 8.01 -6.68 13.71
CA ALA A 147 6.86 -5.82 14.05
C ALA A 147 5.75 -6.61 14.72
N GLU A 148 5.30 -7.69 14.07
CA GLU A 148 4.26 -8.58 14.55
C GLU A 148 4.43 -10.01 13.97
N PHE A 149 3.91 -11.01 14.65
CA PHE A 149 3.90 -12.37 14.14
C PHE A 149 3.00 -12.50 12.91
N GLY A 150 3.45 -13.27 11.92
CA GLY A 150 2.68 -13.49 10.68
C GLY A 150 2.87 -12.42 9.61
N ALA A 151 3.45 -11.26 9.95
CA ALA A 151 3.76 -10.22 8.99
C ALA A 151 4.95 -10.58 8.10
N LEU A 152 5.10 -9.84 6.99
CA LEU A 152 6.14 -10.07 5.98
C LEU A 152 7.57 -9.98 6.57
N GLY A 153 7.80 -9.10 7.57
CA GLY A 153 9.10 -9.02 8.27
C GLY A 153 9.45 -10.32 9.01
N HIS A 154 8.47 -10.99 9.61
CA HIS A 154 8.66 -12.30 10.21
C HIS A 154 9.01 -13.38 9.14
N ALA A 155 8.25 -13.37 8.02
CA ALA A 155 8.51 -14.30 6.91
C ALA A 155 9.90 -14.08 6.29
N MET A 156 10.27 -12.82 6.04
CA MET A 156 11.60 -12.46 5.51
C MET A 156 12.72 -12.96 6.42
N ALA A 157 12.62 -12.71 7.73
CA ALA A 157 13.64 -13.17 8.67
C ALA A 157 13.82 -14.69 8.63
N ARG A 158 12.72 -15.46 8.56
CA ARG A 158 12.78 -16.91 8.43
C ARG A 158 13.40 -17.36 7.10
N VAL A 159 13.03 -16.71 5.99
CA VAL A 159 13.62 -17.01 4.66
C VAL A 159 15.14 -16.80 4.68
N VAL A 160 15.58 -15.64 5.20
CA VAL A 160 17.02 -15.31 5.27
C VAL A 160 17.80 -16.27 6.17
N LEU A 161 17.23 -16.63 7.32
CA LEU A 161 17.85 -17.60 8.23
C LEU A 161 17.93 -18.98 7.58
N ALA A 162 16.87 -19.46 6.94
CA ALA A 162 16.85 -20.76 6.27
C ALA A 162 17.87 -20.83 5.13
N GLN A 163 18.04 -19.75 4.34
CA GLN A 163 19.07 -19.67 3.30
C GLN A 163 20.50 -19.81 3.86
N ALA A 164 20.71 -19.40 5.12
CA ALA A 164 21.98 -19.55 5.81
C ALA A 164 22.10 -20.88 6.61
N GLY A 165 21.17 -21.82 6.42
CA GLY A 165 21.15 -23.09 7.13
C GLY A 165 20.80 -22.97 8.61
N VAL A 166 20.09 -21.90 9.02
CA VAL A 166 19.61 -21.72 10.39
C VAL A 166 18.11 -22.04 10.41
N ASP A 167 17.72 -23.04 11.20
CA ASP A 167 16.31 -23.34 11.40
C ASP A 167 15.65 -22.19 12.19
N GLY A 168 14.48 -21.75 11.73
CA GLY A 168 13.71 -20.74 12.45
C GLY A 168 13.29 -21.16 13.87
N ALA A 169 13.29 -22.46 14.19
CA ALA A 169 13.07 -22.97 15.55
C ALA A 169 14.28 -22.77 16.48
N GLU A 170 15.48 -22.54 15.92
CA GLU A 170 16.68 -22.23 16.69
C GLU A 170 16.78 -20.75 17.10
N VAL A 171 15.85 -19.90 16.64
CA VAL A 171 15.84 -18.46 16.86
C VAL A 171 14.53 -18.04 17.53
N ALA A 172 14.60 -17.27 18.59
CA ALA A 172 13.41 -16.72 19.25
C ALA A 172 12.96 -15.44 18.52
N PHE A 173 11.75 -15.42 17.97
CA PHE A 173 11.15 -14.20 17.44
C PHE A 173 10.41 -13.46 18.53
N VAL A 174 10.55 -12.12 18.55
CA VAL A 174 9.93 -11.23 19.54
C VAL A 174 9.17 -10.13 18.80
N ALA A 175 7.87 -10.02 19.06
CA ALA A 175 7.07 -8.91 18.55
C ALA A 175 7.41 -7.63 19.35
N VAL A 176 8.16 -6.72 18.72
CA VAL A 176 8.62 -5.47 19.33
C VAL A 176 7.80 -4.25 18.89
N GLY A 177 6.85 -4.45 17.95
CA GLY A 177 6.07 -3.36 17.36
C GLY A 177 6.88 -2.54 16.37
N GLU A 178 6.43 -1.31 16.12
CA GLU A 178 7.00 -0.38 15.14
C GLU A 178 7.71 0.80 15.82
N GLY A 179 8.49 1.55 15.04
CA GLY A 179 9.07 2.83 15.43
C GLY A 179 10.04 2.73 16.62
N GLU A 180 9.95 3.69 17.54
CA GLU A 180 10.87 3.82 18.69
C GLU A 180 10.87 2.59 19.61
N ARG A 181 9.75 1.87 19.71
CA ARG A 181 9.67 0.65 20.53
C ARG A 181 10.62 -0.43 20.02
N ALA A 182 10.69 -0.62 18.70
CA ALA A 182 11.60 -1.58 18.10
C ALA A 182 13.07 -1.16 18.31
N GLN A 183 13.38 0.14 18.18
CA GLN A 183 14.72 0.67 18.45
C GLN A 183 15.12 0.47 19.94
N ALA A 184 14.21 0.77 20.86
CA ALA A 184 14.43 0.59 22.29
C ALA A 184 14.67 -0.89 22.65
N ALA A 185 13.94 -1.82 22.04
CA ALA A 185 14.14 -3.26 22.24
C ALA A 185 15.54 -3.72 21.79
N LEU A 186 16.08 -3.16 20.70
CA LEU A 186 17.45 -3.46 20.28
C LEU A 186 18.49 -2.85 21.25
N ARG A 187 18.33 -1.56 21.60
CA ARG A 187 19.29 -0.85 22.47
C ARG A 187 19.37 -1.45 23.88
N SER A 188 18.24 -1.93 24.41
CA SER A 188 18.19 -2.60 25.71
C SER A 188 18.73 -4.04 25.68
N GLY A 189 19.02 -4.61 24.50
CA GLY A 189 19.41 -6.01 24.36
C GLY A 189 18.25 -7.00 24.52
N GLN A 190 17.01 -6.54 24.51
CA GLN A 190 15.83 -7.42 24.44
C GLN A 190 15.88 -8.30 23.19
N VAL A 191 16.36 -7.74 22.08
CA VAL A 191 16.60 -8.47 20.83
C VAL A 191 18.03 -8.22 20.33
N HIS A 192 18.57 -9.18 19.56
CA HIS A 192 19.93 -9.14 19.01
C HIS A 192 19.96 -8.70 17.54
N ALA A 193 18.80 -8.79 16.88
CA ALA A 193 18.61 -8.37 15.50
C ALA A 193 17.18 -7.82 15.32
N LEU A 194 16.98 -7.04 14.25
CA LEU A 194 15.67 -6.53 13.85
C LEU A 194 15.40 -6.83 12.37
N CYS A 195 14.22 -7.29 12.04
CA CYS A 195 13.73 -7.30 10.66
C CYS A 195 12.63 -6.25 10.51
N HIS A 196 13.01 -5.09 9.99
CA HIS A 196 12.17 -3.87 9.98
C HIS A 196 12.39 -2.98 8.76
N ALA A 197 11.54 -1.98 8.63
CA ALA A 197 11.62 -0.93 7.61
C ALA A 197 12.62 0.18 7.98
N ASP A 198 12.93 1.05 7.00
CA ASP A 198 13.86 2.17 7.14
C ASP A 198 13.51 3.12 8.30
N ALA A 199 12.23 3.35 8.59
CA ALA A 199 11.84 4.21 9.70
C ALA A 199 12.42 3.75 11.06
N VAL A 200 12.65 2.44 11.22
CA VAL A 200 13.30 1.85 12.41
C VAL A 200 14.82 1.74 12.21
N LEU A 201 15.25 1.25 11.04
CA LEU A 201 16.64 0.85 10.82
C LEU A 201 17.56 1.99 10.42
N ALA A 202 17.09 2.99 9.65
CA ALA A 202 17.96 4.04 9.15
C ALA A 202 18.61 4.88 10.27
N PRO A 203 17.92 5.29 11.35
CA PRO A 203 18.57 5.97 12.47
C PRO A 203 19.60 5.09 13.21
N LEU A 204 19.31 3.80 13.37
CA LEU A 204 20.24 2.84 14.00
C LEU A 204 21.48 2.58 13.14
N GLU A 205 21.29 2.50 11.81
CA GLU A 205 22.36 2.30 10.83
C GLU A 205 23.28 3.54 10.79
N GLN A 206 22.72 4.75 10.79
CA GLN A 206 23.48 6.01 10.84
C GLN A 206 24.34 6.12 12.10
N GLN A 207 23.82 5.66 13.25
CA GLN A 207 24.52 5.68 14.52
C GLN A 207 25.52 4.51 14.70
N GLY A 208 25.61 3.62 13.69
CA GLY A 208 26.47 2.44 13.76
C GLY A 208 26.01 1.36 14.76
N GLU A 209 24.77 1.45 15.24
CA GLU A 209 24.19 0.53 16.21
C GLU A 209 23.80 -0.81 15.58
N VAL A 210 23.63 -0.84 14.26
CA VAL A 210 23.30 -2.06 13.51
C VAL A 210 24.18 -2.23 12.27
N ARG A 211 24.31 -3.49 11.84
CA ARG A 211 24.83 -3.90 10.53
C ARG A 211 23.71 -4.58 9.76
N ILE A 212 23.44 -4.10 8.54
CA ILE A 212 22.50 -4.76 7.63
C ILE A 212 23.12 -6.05 7.12
N VAL A 213 22.39 -7.15 7.23
CA VAL A 213 22.84 -8.50 6.82
C VAL A 213 21.99 -9.09 5.69
N ALA A 214 20.78 -8.61 5.50
CA ALA A 214 19.97 -8.84 4.31
C ALA A 214 19.11 -7.61 4.04
N ASP A 215 19.14 -7.11 2.81
CA ASP A 215 18.49 -5.85 2.42
C ASP A 215 17.48 -6.07 1.29
N ALA A 216 16.21 -5.97 1.60
CA ALA A 216 15.11 -6.00 0.64
C ALA A 216 14.37 -4.64 0.55
N ARG A 217 15.07 -3.53 0.85
CA ARG A 217 14.53 -2.16 0.73
C ARG A 217 14.51 -1.67 -0.71
N GLY A 218 15.37 -2.24 -1.58
CA GLY A 218 15.45 -1.93 -3.01
C GLY A 218 15.23 -3.18 -3.87
N LEU A 219 15.09 -2.97 -5.20
CA LEU A 219 14.75 -4.03 -6.16
C LEU A 219 15.76 -5.17 -6.20
N VAL A 220 17.05 -4.83 -6.34
CA VAL A 220 18.13 -5.84 -6.48
C VAL A 220 18.22 -6.70 -5.21
N GLY A 221 18.25 -6.06 -4.04
CA GLY A 221 18.35 -6.77 -2.77
C GLY A 221 17.10 -7.61 -2.48
N SER A 222 15.91 -7.09 -2.78
CA SER A 222 14.66 -7.85 -2.67
C SER A 222 14.68 -9.11 -3.53
N HIS A 223 15.13 -8.98 -4.80
CA HIS A 223 15.26 -10.14 -5.68
C HIS A 223 16.28 -11.15 -5.15
N THR A 224 17.39 -10.69 -4.59
CA THR A 224 18.40 -11.57 -3.97
C THR A 224 17.83 -12.35 -2.78
N VAL A 225 17.04 -11.68 -1.92
CA VAL A 225 16.45 -12.29 -0.74
C VAL A 225 15.35 -13.30 -1.11
N PHE A 226 14.47 -12.95 -2.04
CA PHE A 226 13.26 -13.75 -2.30
C PHE A 226 13.34 -14.60 -3.57
N GLY A 227 14.35 -14.41 -4.41
CA GLY A 227 14.50 -15.12 -5.68
C GLY A 227 13.40 -14.77 -6.70
N GLY A 228 12.86 -13.56 -6.63
CA GLY A 228 11.79 -13.06 -7.48
C GLY A 228 11.21 -11.75 -6.94
N THR A 229 10.19 -11.23 -7.63
CA THR A 229 9.50 -10.01 -7.20
C THR A 229 8.67 -10.28 -5.95
N GLN A 230 9.07 -9.71 -4.81
CA GLN A 230 8.26 -9.76 -3.58
C GLN A 230 7.38 -8.50 -3.51
N PRO A 231 6.07 -8.60 -3.78
CA PRO A 231 5.19 -7.44 -3.72
C PRO A 231 5.12 -6.92 -2.28
N GLY A 232 5.11 -5.61 -2.14
CA GLY A 232 4.95 -4.94 -0.86
C GLY A 232 3.51 -4.49 -0.65
N THR A 233 3.30 -3.17 -0.53
CA THR A 233 1.99 -2.58 -0.24
C THR A 233 1.11 -2.53 -1.47
N CYS A 234 -0.17 -2.81 -1.27
CA CYS A 234 -1.21 -2.69 -2.28
C CYS A 234 -2.52 -2.19 -1.66
N LEU A 235 -3.51 -1.93 -2.50
CA LEU A 235 -4.86 -1.61 -2.08
C LEU A 235 -5.72 -2.86 -2.20
N LEU A 236 -6.14 -3.41 -1.06
CA LEU A 236 -6.97 -4.61 -0.97
C LEU A 236 -8.45 -4.26 -0.84
N ALA A 237 -9.29 -4.97 -1.57
CA ALA A 237 -10.75 -4.84 -1.46
C ALA A 237 -11.42 -6.22 -1.38
N PRO A 238 -12.55 -6.33 -0.66
CA PRO A 238 -13.41 -7.51 -0.72
C PRO A 238 -13.99 -7.69 -2.14
N ALA A 239 -14.21 -8.91 -2.56
CA ALA A 239 -14.82 -9.21 -3.87
C ALA A 239 -16.16 -8.50 -4.07
N GLY A 240 -16.98 -8.40 -3.03
CA GLY A 240 -18.25 -7.66 -3.06
C GLY A 240 -18.10 -6.17 -3.36
N PHE A 241 -17.05 -5.51 -2.85
CA PHE A 241 -16.73 -4.13 -3.20
C PHE A 241 -16.36 -3.99 -4.68
N VAL A 242 -15.52 -4.90 -5.18
CA VAL A 242 -15.07 -4.91 -6.59
C VAL A 242 -16.24 -5.02 -7.55
N LEU A 243 -17.19 -5.92 -7.24
CA LEU A 243 -18.37 -6.19 -8.10
C LEU A 243 -19.43 -5.08 -7.96
N GLY A 244 -19.73 -4.66 -6.74
CA GLY A 244 -20.84 -3.73 -6.48
C GLY A 244 -20.47 -2.26 -6.64
N ARG A 245 -19.16 -1.89 -6.56
CA ARG A 245 -18.66 -0.51 -6.54
C ARG A 245 -17.52 -0.30 -7.53
N ALA A 246 -17.60 -0.93 -8.71
CA ALA A 246 -16.53 -0.94 -9.73
C ALA A 246 -16.07 0.47 -10.15
N SER A 247 -16.98 1.45 -10.26
CA SER A 247 -16.61 2.84 -10.59
C SER A 247 -15.78 3.50 -9.51
N GLN A 248 -16.10 3.24 -8.22
CA GLN A 248 -15.30 3.74 -7.09
C GLN A 248 -13.93 3.03 -7.01
N ALA A 249 -13.90 1.72 -7.27
CA ALA A 249 -12.65 0.97 -7.37
C ALA A 249 -11.74 1.54 -8.48
N GLN A 250 -12.31 1.87 -9.65
CA GLN A 250 -11.57 2.48 -10.75
C GLN A 250 -11.03 3.87 -10.38
N ALA A 251 -11.86 4.71 -9.76
CA ALA A 251 -11.46 6.05 -9.34
C ALA A 251 -10.34 6.01 -8.28
N LEU A 252 -10.41 5.08 -7.30
CA LEU A 252 -9.33 4.84 -6.34
C LEU A 252 -8.03 4.49 -7.03
N VAL A 253 -8.09 3.54 -7.98
CA VAL A 253 -6.90 3.09 -8.71
C VAL A 253 -6.36 4.19 -9.62
N HIS A 254 -7.22 4.98 -10.26
CA HIS A 254 -6.81 6.16 -11.04
C HIS A 254 -6.02 7.15 -10.19
N GLY A 255 -6.55 7.57 -9.03
CA GLY A 255 -5.86 8.50 -8.14
C GLY A 255 -4.51 7.96 -7.67
N LEU A 256 -4.44 6.67 -7.36
CA LEU A 256 -3.20 6.05 -6.88
C LEU A 256 -2.15 5.89 -8.00
N VAL A 257 -2.54 5.48 -9.22
CA VAL A 257 -1.61 5.40 -10.37
C VAL A 257 -1.14 6.79 -10.80
N HIS A 258 -2.00 7.81 -10.71
CA HIS A 258 -1.59 9.21 -10.92
C HIS A 258 -0.49 9.62 -9.94
N ALA A 259 -0.63 9.28 -8.65
CA ALA A 259 0.39 9.54 -7.64
C ALA A 259 1.70 8.77 -7.92
N LEU A 260 1.61 7.50 -8.30
CA LEU A 260 2.79 6.71 -8.71
C LEU A 260 3.51 7.37 -9.87
N LYS A 261 2.78 7.83 -10.90
CA LYS A 261 3.35 8.54 -12.04
C LYS A 261 4.01 9.85 -11.63
N TRP A 262 3.35 10.65 -10.80
CA TRP A 262 3.91 11.90 -10.28
C TRP A 262 5.21 11.63 -9.50
N LEU A 263 5.24 10.62 -8.64
CA LEU A 263 6.41 10.24 -7.84
C LEU A 263 7.62 9.82 -8.70
N GLN A 264 7.42 9.34 -9.93
CA GLN A 264 8.54 9.01 -10.83
C GLN A 264 9.34 10.23 -11.24
N THR A 265 8.68 11.38 -11.40
CA THR A 265 9.28 12.59 -11.99
C THR A 265 9.45 13.74 -11.01
N ALA A 266 8.73 13.73 -9.88
CA ALA A 266 8.78 14.79 -8.88
C ALA A 266 10.18 14.95 -8.29
N ALA A 267 10.64 16.21 -8.14
CA ALA A 267 11.88 16.47 -7.40
C ALA A 267 11.73 16.07 -5.93
N PRO A 268 12.78 15.57 -5.27
CA PRO A 268 12.71 15.20 -3.85
C PRO A 268 12.19 16.33 -2.95
N ALA A 269 12.52 17.57 -3.27
CA ALA A 269 12.03 18.76 -2.54
C ALA A 269 10.51 18.94 -2.67
N ASP A 270 9.92 18.56 -3.82
CA ASP A 270 8.48 18.65 -4.02
C ASP A 270 7.76 17.53 -3.28
N VAL A 271 8.33 16.32 -3.27
CA VAL A 271 7.78 15.22 -2.46
C VAL A 271 7.69 15.62 -0.99
N LEU A 272 8.76 16.26 -0.45
CA LEU A 272 8.78 16.71 0.95
C LEU A 272 7.69 17.71 1.32
N LYS A 273 7.18 18.50 0.38
CA LYS A 273 6.07 19.46 0.61
C LYS A 273 4.74 18.75 0.87
N HIS A 274 4.59 17.53 0.36
CA HIS A 274 3.35 16.76 0.38
C HIS A 274 3.41 15.55 1.31
N VAL A 275 4.48 15.42 2.12
CA VAL A 275 4.56 14.38 3.16
C VAL A 275 4.16 15.01 4.50
N PRO A 276 3.19 14.42 5.22
CA PRO A 276 2.85 14.90 6.56
C PRO A 276 4.09 14.94 7.47
N PRO A 277 4.21 15.92 8.37
CA PRO A 277 5.36 16.00 9.30
C PRO A 277 5.61 14.71 10.09
N SER A 278 4.55 13.99 10.46
CA SER A 278 4.61 12.68 11.10
C SER A 278 5.20 11.58 10.20
N GLY A 279 5.22 11.79 8.89
CA GLY A 279 5.81 10.88 7.92
C GLY A 279 7.30 11.15 7.64
N LEU A 280 7.89 12.20 8.21
CA LEU A 280 9.32 12.48 8.08
C LEU A 280 10.10 11.61 9.05
N LEU A 281 11.18 10.99 8.57
CA LEU A 281 12.20 10.43 9.46
C LEU A 281 12.84 11.58 10.26
N ALA A 282 13.39 11.27 11.44
CA ALA A 282 13.92 12.26 12.39
C ALA A 282 14.86 13.30 11.76
N GLU A 283 15.55 12.93 10.68
CA GLU A 283 16.42 13.81 9.91
C GLU A 283 16.04 13.84 8.42
N ARG A 284 15.97 15.02 7.84
CA ARG A 284 15.66 15.24 6.42
C ARG A 284 16.61 14.48 5.48
N SER A 285 17.89 14.39 5.84
CA SER A 285 18.91 13.67 5.07
C SER A 285 18.61 12.18 5.01
N LEU A 286 18.23 11.55 6.12
CA LEU A 286 17.82 10.16 6.20
C LEU A 286 16.56 9.90 5.37
N TYR A 287 15.58 10.78 5.47
CA TYR A 287 14.38 10.67 4.66
C TYR A 287 14.68 10.71 3.17
N LEU A 288 15.53 11.64 2.71
CA LEU A 288 15.90 11.76 1.30
C LEU A 288 16.66 10.54 0.79
N ALA A 289 17.57 9.98 1.59
CA ALA A 289 18.28 8.74 1.24
C ALA A 289 17.33 7.54 1.16
N ALA A 290 16.42 7.41 2.11
CA ALA A 290 15.40 6.37 2.11
C ALA A 290 14.40 6.56 0.96
N LEU A 291 14.00 7.80 0.64
CA LEU A 291 13.13 8.13 -0.50
C LEU A 291 13.77 7.74 -1.84
N ALA A 292 15.07 7.97 -2.01
CA ALA A 292 15.77 7.58 -3.23
C ALA A 292 15.69 6.06 -3.46
N ARG A 293 15.92 5.25 -2.42
CA ARG A 293 15.74 3.78 -2.49
C ARG A 293 14.28 3.37 -2.72
N ALA A 294 13.36 4.00 -2.00
CA ALA A 294 11.93 3.69 -2.08
C ALA A 294 11.33 4.02 -3.45
N ARG A 295 11.81 5.07 -4.12
CA ARG A 295 11.30 5.50 -5.43
C ARG A 295 11.44 4.40 -6.47
N ASP A 296 12.61 3.76 -6.57
CA ASP A 296 12.85 2.66 -7.51
C ASP A 296 12.02 1.42 -7.15
N ALA A 297 11.69 1.27 -5.88
CA ALA A 297 10.87 0.20 -5.36
C ALA A 297 9.37 0.38 -5.62
N MET A 298 8.90 1.60 -5.92
CA MET A 298 7.51 1.86 -6.23
C MET A 298 7.10 1.19 -7.54
N SER A 299 5.81 0.82 -7.64
CA SER A 299 5.26 0.32 -8.89
C SER A 299 5.21 1.45 -9.93
N PRO A 300 5.66 1.21 -11.17
CA PRO A 300 5.60 2.25 -12.20
C PRO A 300 4.17 2.51 -12.71
N ASP A 301 3.29 1.52 -12.61
CA ASP A 301 1.99 1.51 -13.27
C ASP A 301 0.86 0.86 -12.46
N GLY A 302 1.15 0.42 -11.24
CA GLY A 302 0.19 -0.25 -10.35
C GLY A 302 -0.11 -1.70 -10.68
N LEU A 303 0.49 -2.27 -11.74
CA LEU A 303 0.27 -3.67 -12.12
C LEU A 303 1.01 -4.64 -11.19
N MET A 304 0.40 -5.80 -10.97
CA MET A 304 1.04 -6.92 -10.27
C MET A 304 1.96 -7.66 -11.25
N PRO A 305 3.29 -7.76 -11.00
CA PRO A 305 4.19 -8.57 -11.80
C PRO A 305 3.79 -10.05 -11.79
N GLU A 306 4.03 -10.75 -12.89
CA GLU A 306 3.55 -12.12 -13.08
C GLU A 306 4.10 -13.11 -12.04
N ASP A 307 5.36 -12.95 -11.65
CA ASP A 307 6.04 -13.81 -10.67
C ASP A 307 5.69 -13.46 -9.21
N ALA A 308 5.19 -12.23 -8.97
CA ALA A 308 5.02 -11.69 -7.63
C ALA A 308 4.07 -12.49 -6.72
N PRO A 309 2.89 -12.95 -7.17
CA PRO A 309 2.00 -13.75 -6.32
C PRO A 309 2.63 -15.08 -5.88
N ARG A 310 3.38 -15.70 -6.77
CA ARG A 310 4.11 -16.96 -6.49
C ARG A 310 5.25 -16.75 -5.50
N THR A 311 6.01 -15.67 -5.67
CA THR A 311 7.09 -15.30 -4.74
C THR A 311 6.53 -15.02 -3.34
N ALA A 312 5.44 -14.24 -3.25
CA ALA A 312 4.79 -13.96 -1.97
C ALA A 312 4.29 -15.24 -1.27
N LEU A 313 3.69 -16.17 -2.02
CA LEU A 313 3.23 -17.44 -1.46
C LEU A 313 4.41 -18.27 -0.91
N ARG A 314 5.52 -18.37 -1.65
CA ARG A 314 6.73 -19.05 -1.16
C ARG A 314 7.28 -18.41 0.11
N THR A 315 7.28 -17.08 0.15
CA THR A 315 7.75 -16.34 1.32
C THR A 315 6.91 -16.66 2.55
N LEU A 316 5.57 -16.66 2.42
CA LEU A 316 4.68 -17.00 3.53
C LEU A 316 4.75 -18.49 3.92
N ALA A 317 5.06 -19.38 2.99
CA ALA A 317 5.25 -20.80 3.28
C ALA A 317 6.41 -21.03 4.28
N ALA A 318 7.34 -20.09 4.42
CA ALA A 318 8.36 -20.12 5.47
C ALA A 318 7.77 -19.99 6.89
N LEU A 319 6.58 -19.38 7.02
CA LEU A 319 5.85 -19.31 8.29
C LEU A 319 4.88 -20.49 8.47
N ASN A 320 4.22 -20.88 7.40
CA ASN A 320 3.23 -21.94 7.38
C ASN A 320 3.36 -22.78 6.09
N PRO A 321 4.04 -23.93 6.14
CA PRO A 321 4.25 -24.79 4.95
C PRO A 321 2.94 -25.27 4.28
N ALA A 322 1.83 -25.32 5.01
CA ALA A 322 0.54 -25.71 4.44
C ALA A 322 0.03 -24.72 3.37
N LEU A 323 0.52 -23.48 3.35
CA LEU A 323 0.18 -22.50 2.33
C LEU A 323 0.70 -22.86 0.92
N ALA A 324 1.76 -23.64 0.84
CA ALA A 324 2.37 -24.03 -0.45
C ALA A 324 1.44 -24.79 -1.38
N VAL A 325 0.37 -25.43 -0.88
CA VAL A 325 -0.62 -26.19 -1.68
C VAL A 325 -1.66 -25.29 -2.37
N HIS A 326 -1.78 -24.02 -2.00
CA HIS A 326 -2.81 -23.10 -2.52
C HIS A 326 -2.42 -22.33 -3.79
N GLN A 327 -1.53 -22.87 -4.62
CA GLN A 327 -1.08 -22.21 -5.87
C GLN A 327 -2.22 -21.91 -6.85
N SER A 328 -3.26 -22.74 -6.89
CA SER A 328 -4.42 -22.57 -7.78
C SER A 328 -5.24 -21.30 -7.49
N ASP A 329 -5.17 -20.78 -6.28
CA ASP A 329 -6.00 -19.65 -5.83
C ASP A 329 -5.34 -18.28 -6.02
N LEU A 330 -4.08 -18.24 -6.48
CA LEU A 330 -3.33 -16.99 -6.66
C LEU A 330 -4.00 -16.03 -7.63
N ALA A 331 -4.64 -16.54 -8.69
CA ALA A 331 -5.36 -15.72 -9.67
C ALA A 331 -6.54 -14.94 -9.04
N ARG A 332 -7.04 -15.38 -7.89
CA ARG A 332 -8.14 -14.73 -7.17
C ARG A 332 -7.66 -13.64 -6.23
N SER A 333 -6.36 -13.59 -5.89
CA SER A 333 -5.79 -12.65 -4.93
C SER A 333 -5.56 -11.24 -5.50
N TYR A 334 -5.71 -11.03 -6.80
CA TYR A 334 -5.53 -9.74 -7.44
C TYR A 334 -6.39 -9.59 -8.71
N THR A 335 -6.50 -8.36 -9.21
CA THR A 335 -7.07 -8.04 -10.53
C THR A 335 -6.19 -7.02 -11.23
N GLN A 336 -5.99 -7.19 -12.52
CA GLN A 336 -5.23 -6.26 -13.36
C GLN A 336 -6.13 -5.23 -14.07
N GLU A 337 -7.45 -5.40 -14.01
CA GLU A 337 -8.38 -4.63 -14.83
C GLU A 337 -8.29 -3.13 -14.58
N PHE A 338 -8.38 -2.73 -13.31
CA PHE A 338 -8.38 -1.32 -12.92
C PHE A 338 -7.03 -0.65 -13.19
N ALA A 339 -5.93 -1.33 -12.86
CA ALA A 339 -4.59 -0.82 -13.07
C ALA A 339 -4.25 -0.69 -14.56
N ARG A 340 -4.70 -1.62 -15.43
CA ARG A 340 -4.53 -1.50 -16.88
C ARG A 340 -5.24 -0.27 -17.45
N LYS A 341 -6.48 0.01 -17.03
CA LYS A 341 -7.22 1.20 -17.43
C LYS A 341 -6.53 2.49 -16.94
N ALA A 342 -6.03 2.47 -15.71
CA ALA A 342 -5.28 3.60 -15.17
C ALA A 342 -3.96 3.83 -15.92
N LYS A 343 -3.21 2.77 -16.22
CA LYS A 343 -1.99 2.82 -17.03
C LYS A 343 -2.25 3.47 -18.39
N GLN A 344 -3.32 3.07 -19.08
CA GLN A 344 -3.72 3.67 -20.35
C GLN A 344 -4.06 5.16 -20.20
N LYS A 345 -4.83 5.53 -19.16
CA LYS A 345 -5.26 6.91 -18.91
C LYS A 345 -4.08 7.86 -18.66
N PHE A 346 -3.08 7.43 -17.91
CA PHE A 346 -1.96 8.27 -17.47
C PHE A 346 -0.66 8.02 -18.25
N SER A 347 -0.66 7.13 -19.23
CA SER A 347 0.55 6.72 -19.99
C SER A 347 1.69 6.29 -19.04
N ALA A 348 1.34 5.50 -18.02
CA ALA A 348 2.22 5.07 -16.94
C ALA A 348 3.00 3.79 -17.31
#